data_26bf404490698c924f11d47d0f35034b
#
_entry.id   26bf404490698c924f11d47d0f35034b
#
_cell.length_a   1.000
_cell.length_b   1.000
_cell.length_c   1.000
_cell.angle_alpha   90.00
_cell.angle_beta   90.00
_cell.angle_gamma   90.00
#
_symmetry.space_group_name_H-M   'P 1'
#
loop_
_entity.id
_entity.type
_entity.pdbx_description
1 polymer ?
#
loop_
_entity_poly.entity_id
_entity_poly.type
_entity_poly.pdbx_seq_one_letter_code
_entity_poly.pdbx_strand_id
1 'polypeptide(L)'
;MAIIKCKMCGGDLNVTEGVTVAECEYCGTKQTVPNVDNEKKLTLFSRANRLRLACEFDKAAGVYENIVAEFPEEAEAYWGLVLCRYGIEYVDDPAPGKKVPTCHRSSFDSILEDSDFEQACENADAVARRVYRDEAKAIEDIRKGILEVSGKEPPYDIFICYKETDENGERTVDSVLAQDVYDALTEKGYRVFFSRITLEDKLGTEYGDFYMG
;
A
#
# COMPACT_ATOMS: atom_id res chain seq x y z
N MET A 1 12.85 17.79 21.57
CA MET A 1 12.14 18.07 20.32
C MET A 1 12.89 17.36 19.23
N ALA A 2 12.23 16.47 18.49
CA ALA A 2 12.83 15.71 17.37
C ALA A 2 12.10 16.05 16.08
N ILE A 3 12.83 15.99 14.95
CA ILE A 3 12.25 16.12 13.62
C ILE A 3 12.11 14.72 13.05
N ILE A 4 10.90 14.32 12.72
CA ILE A 4 10.60 13.07 12.05
C ILE A 4 9.89 13.34 10.70
N LYS A 5 9.84 12.36 9.82
CA LYS A 5 9.14 12.50 8.54
C LYS A 5 7.67 12.10 8.66
N CYS A 6 6.81 12.90 8.09
CA CYS A 6 5.40 12.55 7.93
C CYS A 6 5.27 11.24 7.13
N LYS A 7 4.55 10.26 7.67
CA LYS A 7 4.35 8.97 7.02
C LYS A 7 3.46 9.04 5.77
N MET A 8 2.75 10.16 5.58
CA MET A 8 1.82 10.35 4.47
C MET A 8 2.39 11.17 3.32
N CYS A 9 3.11 12.27 3.60
CA CYS A 9 3.65 13.15 2.56
C CYS A 9 5.17 13.33 2.58
N GLY A 10 5.87 12.78 3.58
CA GLY A 10 7.32 12.92 3.75
C GLY A 10 7.80 14.28 4.26
N GLY A 11 6.91 15.24 4.53
CA GLY A 11 7.24 16.53 5.13
C GLY A 11 7.78 16.39 6.56
N ASP A 12 8.43 17.45 7.07
CA ASP A 12 8.99 17.44 8.42
C ASP A 12 7.90 17.63 9.48
N LEU A 13 7.96 16.83 10.53
CA LEU A 13 7.12 16.94 11.72
C LEU A 13 7.98 17.24 12.94
N ASN A 14 7.65 18.30 13.63
CA ASN A 14 8.25 18.65 14.91
C ASN A 14 7.50 17.93 16.03
N VAL A 15 8.14 16.97 16.66
CA VAL A 15 7.54 16.15 17.74
C VAL A 15 8.29 16.38 19.05
N THR A 16 7.55 16.58 20.12
CA THR A 16 8.07 16.64 21.48
C THR A 16 7.89 15.31 22.19
N GLU A 17 8.73 15.05 23.18
CA GLU A 17 8.62 13.85 24.01
C GLU A 17 7.22 13.74 24.67
N GLY A 18 6.67 12.53 24.67
CA GLY A 18 5.32 12.25 25.19
C GLY A 18 4.18 12.55 24.22
N VAL A 19 4.44 13.11 23.03
CA VAL A 19 3.44 13.28 21.98
C VAL A 19 3.37 12.01 21.14
N THR A 20 2.20 11.42 21.05
CA THR A 20 1.94 10.17 20.29
C THR A 20 1.12 10.39 19.02
N VAL A 21 0.54 11.60 18.88
CA VAL A 21 -0.23 12.02 17.69
C VAL A 21 0.16 13.44 17.31
N ALA A 22 0.47 13.65 16.04
CA ALA A 22 0.82 14.97 15.50
C ALA A 22 0.02 15.27 14.23
N GLU A 23 -0.15 16.55 13.93
CA GLU A 23 -0.73 17.03 12.68
C GLU A 23 0.39 17.58 11.78
N CYS A 24 0.39 17.18 10.54
CA CYS A 24 1.39 17.62 9.57
C CYS A 24 1.02 18.99 9.00
N GLU A 25 1.89 19.97 9.15
CA GLU A 25 1.68 21.33 8.60
C GLU A 25 1.63 21.37 7.07
N TYR A 26 2.23 20.36 6.39
CA TYR A 26 2.29 20.29 4.93
C TYR A 26 1.05 19.66 4.29
N CYS A 27 0.55 18.55 4.87
CA CYS A 27 -0.61 17.84 4.30
C CYS A 27 -1.87 17.88 5.19
N GLY A 28 -1.81 18.57 6.32
CA GLY A 28 -2.94 18.72 7.25
C GLY A 28 -3.41 17.41 7.92
N THR A 29 -2.72 16.29 7.67
CA THR A 29 -3.17 14.99 8.16
C THR A 29 -2.71 14.75 9.59
N LYS A 30 -3.66 14.38 10.45
CA LYS A 30 -3.39 13.92 11.81
C LYS A 30 -2.95 12.46 11.76
N GLN A 31 -1.82 12.15 12.39
CA GLN A 31 -1.21 10.84 12.36
C GLN A 31 -0.55 10.47 13.69
N THR A 32 -0.40 9.19 13.94
CA THR A 32 0.42 8.68 15.04
C THR A 32 1.91 8.87 14.73
N VAL A 33 2.70 9.01 15.78
CA VAL A 33 4.15 9.24 15.71
C VAL A 33 4.86 8.34 16.72
N PRO A 34 6.11 7.91 16.44
CA PRO A 34 6.90 7.10 17.38
C PRO A 34 7.30 7.92 18.61
N ASN A 35 7.60 7.24 19.70
CA ASN A 35 8.22 7.87 20.86
C ASN A 35 9.61 8.41 20.52
N VAL A 36 9.85 9.69 20.81
CA VAL A 36 11.10 10.40 20.46
C VAL A 36 12.17 10.31 21.57
N ASP A 37 12.21 9.20 22.27
CA ASP A 37 13.09 8.91 23.41
C ASP A 37 14.44 8.28 23.03
N ASN A 38 14.60 7.84 21.78
CA ASN A 38 15.78 7.12 21.32
C ASN A 38 16.16 7.51 19.89
N GLU A 39 17.37 8.06 19.69
CA GLU A 39 17.87 8.54 18.40
C GLU A 39 18.06 7.42 17.37
N LYS A 40 18.54 6.24 17.80
CA LYS A 40 18.69 5.06 16.94
C LYS A 40 17.35 4.61 16.40
N LYS A 41 16.34 4.54 17.27
CA LYS A 41 14.96 4.21 16.90
C LYS A 41 14.42 5.18 15.85
N LEU A 42 14.59 6.48 16.05
CA LEU A 42 14.15 7.51 15.09
C LEU A 42 14.85 7.40 13.73
N THR A 43 16.16 7.04 13.73
CA THR A 43 16.90 6.78 12.50
C THR A 43 16.33 5.59 11.73
N LEU A 44 15.97 4.50 12.42
CA LEU A 44 15.32 3.33 11.82
C LEU A 44 13.94 3.69 11.26
N PHE A 45 13.12 4.43 12.01
CA PHE A 45 11.83 4.93 11.51
C PHE A 45 11.98 5.80 10.26
N SER A 46 12.94 6.69 10.25
CA SER A 46 13.22 7.54 9.08
C SER A 46 13.56 6.70 7.85
N ARG A 47 14.35 5.64 8.02
CA ARG A 47 14.69 4.70 6.94
C ARG A 47 13.46 3.91 6.49
N ALA A 48 12.69 3.33 7.42
CA ALA A 48 11.50 2.55 7.12
C ALA A 48 10.44 3.38 6.38
N ASN A 49 10.15 4.58 6.87
CA ASN A 49 9.20 5.49 6.22
C ASN A 49 9.64 5.89 4.80
N ARG A 50 10.93 6.14 4.56
CA ARG A 50 11.43 6.42 3.23
C ARG A 50 11.25 5.24 2.27
N LEU A 51 11.49 4.01 2.71
CA LEU A 51 11.27 2.81 1.91
C LEU A 51 9.78 2.61 1.61
N ARG A 52 8.91 2.83 2.59
CA ARG A 52 7.47 2.72 2.42
C ARG A 52 6.93 3.77 1.44
N LEU A 53 7.39 5.03 1.54
CA LEU A 53 7.05 6.11 0.58
C LEU A 53 7.55 5.82 -0.85
N ALA A 54 8.59 4.99 -0.99
CA ALA A 54 9.05 4.48 -2.29
C ALA A 54 8.35 3.17 -2.71
N CYS A 55 7.28 2.77 -2.02
CA CYS A 55 6.55 1.51 -2.22
C CYS A 55 7.42 0.23 -2.10
N GLU A 56 8.60 0.34 -1.47
CA GLU A 56 9.49 -0.80 -1.18
C GLU A 56 9.06 -1.51 0.12
N PHE A 57 7.81 -2.00 0.15
CA PHE A 57 7.13 -2.47 1.36
C PHE A 57 7.87 -3.60 2.08
N ASP A 58 8.44 -4.58 1.36
CA ASP A 58 9.15 -5.70 2.00
C ASP A 58 10.45 -5.25 2.68
N LYS A 59 11.18 -4.30 2.07
CA LYS A 59 12.36 -3.73 2.68
C LYS A 59 12.01 -2.85 3.90
N ALA A 60 10.90 -2.12 3.81
CA ALA A 60 10.40 -1.32 4.92
C ALA A 60 9.98 -2.21 6.09
N ALA A 61 9.25 -3.31 5.82
CA ALA A 61 8.86 -4.29 6.82
C ALA A 61 10.06 -4.84 7.60
N GLY A 62 11.13 -5.27 6.91
CA GLY A 62 12.33 -5.76 7.58
C GLY A 62 12.99 -4.71 8.50
N VAL A 63 12.84 -3.41 8.22
CA VAL A 63 13.31 -2.35 9.14
C VAL A 63 12.37 -2.20 10.34
N TYR A 64 11.05 -2.27 10.15
CA TYR A 64 10.09 -2.24 11.26
C TYR A 64 10.21 -3.46 12.15
N GLU A 65 10.45 -4.67 11.61
CA GLU A 65 10.75 -5.88 12.39
C GLU A 65 11.96 -5.69 13.30
N ASN A 66 13.03 -5.04 12.80
CA ASN A 66 14.18 -4.71 13.62
C ASN A 66 13.84 -3.73 14.75
N ILE A 67 12.93 -2.77 14.51
CA ILE A 67 12.47 -1.85 15.55
C ILE A 67 11.67 -2.63 16.61
N VAL A 68 10.73 -3.48 16.21
CA VAL A 68 9.93 -4.31 17.11
C VAL A 68 10.81 -5.23 17.97
N ALA A 69 11.83 -5.85 17.35
CA ALA A 69 12.76 -6.73 18.07
C ALA A 69 13.57 -6.00 19.17
N GLU A 70 13.93 -4.73 18.94
CA GLU A 70 14.70 -3.93 19.89
C GLU A 70 13.80 -3.11 20.85
N PHE A 71 12.63 -2.70 20.38
CA PHE A 71 11.66 -1.86 21.12
C PHE A 71 10.24 -2.47 21.02
N PRO A 72 9.98 -3.56 21.75
CA PRO A 72 8.73 -4.33 21.61
C PRO A 72 7.46 -3.59 22.07
N GLU A 73 7.60 -2.46 22.77
CA GLU A 73 6.49 -1.61 23.21
C GLU A 73 6.22 -0.42 22.24
N GLU A 74 6.93 -0.37 21.11
CA GLU A 74 6.79 0.73 20.15
C GLU A 74 5.60 0.49 19.19
N ALA A 75 4.45 1.04 19.54
CA ALA A 75 3.19 0.89 18.81
C ALA A 75 3.29 1.26 17.33
N GLU A 76 4.01 2.35 17.00
CA GLU A 76 4.15 2.85 15.63
C GLU A 76 4.92 1.86 14.74
N ALA A 77 5.79 1.01 15.30
CA ALA A 77 6.52 0.02 14.52
C ALA A 77 5.60 -1.13 14.06
N TYR A 78 4.72 -1.60 14.94
CA TYR A 78 3.68 -2.58 14.58
C TYR A 78 2.72 -2.02 13.54
N TRP A 79 2.29 -0.76 13.69
CA TRP A 79 1.49 -0.09 12.69
C TRP A 79 2.21 0.01 11.33
N GLY A 80 3.50 0.28 11.34
CA GLY A 80 4.34 0.26 10.15
C GLY A 80 4.37 -1.10 9.45
N LEU A 81 4.38 -2.22 10.19
CA LEU A 81 4.28 -3.59 9.63
C LEU A 81 2.94 -3.81 8.96
N VAL A 82 1.85 -3.38 9.60
CA VAL A 82 0.49 -3.43 9.01
C VAL A 82 0.46 -2.67 7.68
N LEU A 83 0.91 -1.41 7.66
CA LEU A 83 0.94 -0.60 6.44
C LEU A 83 1.75 -1.27 5.31
N CYS A 84 2.86 -1.94 5.63
CA CYS A 84 3.67 -2.67 4.67
C CYS A 84 2.96 -3.93 4.15
N ARG A 85 2.30 -4.69 5.03
CA ARG A 85 1.59 -5.94 4.69
C ARG A 85 0.48 -5.69 3.69
N TYR A 86 -0.30 -4.63 3.89
CA TYR A 86 -1.38 -4.25 2.99
C TYR A 86 -0.92 -3.33 1.84
N GLY A 87 0.37 -2.98 1.78
CA GLY A 87 0.94 -2.13 0.74
C GLY A 87 0.30 -0.75 0.71
N ILE A 88 0.20 -0.09 1.87
CA ILE A 88 -0.51 1.19 1.97
C ILE A 88 0.38 2.34 1.53
N GLU A 89 -0.08 3.04 0.50
CA GLU A 89 0.39 4.34 0.05
C GLU A 89 -0.69 5.39 0.34
N TYR A 90 -0.26 6.63 0.63
CA TYR A 90 -1.17 7.76 0.82
C TYR A 90 -1.05 8.71 -0.35
N VAL A 91 -2.12 8.83 -1.11
CA VAL A 91 -2.23 9.71 -2.29
C VAL A 91 -3.06 10.95 -1.97
N ASP A 92 -2.99 11.95 -2.86
CA ASP A 92 -3.84 13.14 -2.72
C ASP A 92 -5.31 12.79 -2.94
N ASP A 93 -6.17 13.22 -2.00
CA ASP A 93 -7.61 13.15 -2.18
C ASP A 93 -8.01 14.15 -3.29
N PRO A 94 -8.95 13.81 -4.19
CA PRO A 94 -9.58 14.79 -5.08
C PRO A 94 -10.16 16.01 -4.34
N ALA A 95 -10.57 15.84 -3.08
CA ALA A 95 -10.91 16.95 -2.20
C ALA A 95 -9.63 17.60 -1.62
N PRO A 96 -9.43 18.93 -1.72
CA PRO A 96 -8.19 19.60 -1.39
C PRO A 96 -7.77 19.41 0.08
N GLY A 97 -6.49 19.11 0.30
CA GLY A 97 -5.82 19.20 1.59
C GLY A 97 -5.85 17.93 2.45
N LYS A 98 -6.15 16.75 1.88
CA LYS A 98 -6.11 15.49 2.61
C LYS A 98 -5.35 14.43 1.82
N LYS A 99 -4.73 13.51 2.53
CA LYS A 99 -4.16 12.28 1.99
C LYS A 99 -5.10 11.12 2.32
N VAL A 100 -5.35 10.26 1.34
CA VAL A 100 -6.18 9.05 1.49
C VAL A 100 -5.33 7.82 1.24
N PRO A 101 -5.57 6.70 1.94
CA PRO A 101 -4.85 5.46 1.72
C PRO A 101 -5.27 4.80 0.42
N THR A 102 -4.33 4.15 -0.24
CA THR A 102 -4.55 3.19 -1.33
C THR A 102 -3.87 1.88 -1.00
N CYS A 103 -4.34 0.75 -1.55
CA CYS A 103 -3.78 -0.56 -1.31
C CYS A 103 -3.08 -1.08 -2.56
N HIS A 104 -1.76 -1.27 -2.50
CA HIS A 104 -0.98 -1.91 -3.57
C HIS A 104 -1.01 -3.44 -3.50
N ARG A 105 -1.55 -4.01 -2.41
CA ARG A 105 -1.61 -5.46 -2.19
C ARG A 105 -3.04 -5.85 -1.87
N SER A 106 -3.57 -6.82 -2.61
CA SER A 106 -4.85 -7.43 -2.29
C SER A 106 -4.64 -8.47 -1.19
N SER A 107 -5.36 -8.35 -0.09
CA SER A 107 -5.40 -9.35 0.97
C SER A 107 -6.84 -9.75 1.26
N PHE A 108 -7.06 -11.06 1.47
CA PHE A 108 -8.35 -11.57 1.93
C PHE A 108 -8.52 -11.39 3.44
N ASP A 109 -7.40 -11.30 4.18
CA ASP A 109 -7.43 -11.13 5.62
C ASP A 109 -7.81 -9.71 6.01
N SER A 110 -8.64 -9.59 7.04
CA SER A 110 -9.07 -8.29 7.58
C SER A 110 -7.94 -7.62 8.34
N ILE A 111 -7.70 -6.33 8.07
CA ILE A 111 -6.74 -5.52 8.83
C ILE A 111 -7.14 -5.42 10.31
N LEU A 112 -8.43 -5.51 10.62
CA LEU A 112 -8.95 -5.42 11.98
C LEU A 112 -8.67 -6.69 12.82
N GLU A 113 -8.32 -7.80 12.16
CA GLU A 113 -7.94 -9.08 12.76
C GLU A 113 -6.42 -9.34 12.68
N ASP A 114 -5.66 -8.36 12.20
CA ASP A 114 -4.22 -8.45 12.06
C ASP A 114 -3.52 -8.37 13.43
N SER A 115 -2.63 -9.32 13.71
CA SER A 115 -1.92 -9.41 15.01
C SER A 115 -1.04 -8.20 15.30
N ASP A 116 -0.40 -7.60 14.27
CA ASP A 116 0.41 -6.40 14.46
C ASP A 116 -0.48 -5.18 14.69
N PHE A 117 -1.68 -5.13 14.11
CA PHE A 117 -2.67 -4.10 14.44
C PHE A 117 -3.14 -4.22 15.89
N GLU A 118 -3.35 -5.43 16.39
CA GLU A 118 -3.68 -5.66 17.80
C GLU A 118 -2.54 -5.16 18.70
N GLN A 119 -1.28 -5.52 18.40
CA GLN A 119 -0.10 -5.06 19.14
C GLN A 119 0.07 -3.53 19.08
N ALA A 120 -0.16 -2.90 17.93
CA ALA A 120 -0.15 -1.44 17.82
C ALA A 120 -1.19 -0.81 18.76
N CYS A 121 -2.39 -1.38 18.82
CA CYS A 121 -3.46 -0.90 19.70
C CYS A 121 -3.17 -1.15 21.20
N GLU A 122 -2.57 -2.28 21.55
CA GLU A 122 -2.23 -2.63 22.95
C GLU A 122 -1.17 -1.70 23.51
N ASN A 123 -0.10 -1.44 22.74
CA ASN A 123 1.03 -0.61 23.15
C ASN A 123 0.74 0.91 23.03
N ALA A 124 -0.37 1.31 22.44
CA ALA A 124 -0.74 2.70 22.25
C ALA A 124 -1.50 3.28 23.44
N ASP A 125 -1.30 4.57 23.72
CA ASP A 125 -2.20 5.32 24.58
C ASP A 125 -3.59 5.49 23.97
N ALA A 126 -4.53 6.06 24.73
CA ALA A 126 -5.93 6.18 24.29
C ALA A 126 -6.09 7.05 23.04
N VAL A 127 -5.23 8.07 22.85
CA VAL A 127 -5.31 9.01 21.72
C VAL A 127 -4.77 8.36 20.46
N ALA A 128 -3.58 7.78 20.51
CA ALA A 128 -2.97 7.07 19.38
C ALA A 128 -3.79 5.84 18.96
N ARG A 129 -4.29 5.07 19.93
CA ARG A 129 -5.16 3.91 19.68
C ARG A 129 -6.40 4.26 18.88
N ARG A 130 -7.01 5.43 19.16
CA ARG A 130 -8.16 5.89 18.40
C ARG A 130 -7.77 6.19 16.95
N VAL A 131 -6.63 6.85 16.74
CA VAL A 131 -6.15 7.16 15.38
C VAL A 131 -5.85 5.88 14.60
N TYR A 132 -5.19 4.87 15.20
CA TYR A 132 -4.96 3.58 14.55
C TYR A 132 -6.27 2.90 14.13
N ARG A 133 -7.29 2.90 15.00
CA ARG A 133 -8.59 2.30 14.71
C ARG A 133 -9.33 3.02 13.58
N ASP A 134 -9.31 4.35 13.59
CA ASP A 134 -9.97 5.15 12.56
C ASP A 134 -9.28 4.94 11.20
N GLU A 135 -7.95 4.88 11.18
CA GLU A 135 -7.15 4.64 9.99
C GLU A 135 -7.30 3.20 9.47
N ALA A 136 -7.24 2.20 10.36
CA ALA A 136 -7.47 0.80 10.02
C ALA A 136 -8.85 0.56 9.41
N LYS A 137 -9.87 1.24 9.94
CA LYS A 137 -11.23 1.15 9.38
C LYS A 137 -11.31 1.73 7.97
N ALA A 138 -10.67 2.87 7.71
CA ALA A 138 -10.63 3.45 6.37
C ALA A 138 -9.93 2.51 5.37
N ILE A 139 -8.83 1.86 5.76
CA ILE A 139 -8.11 0.88 4.93
C ILE A 139 -8.98 -0.38 4.73
N GLU A 140 -9.66 -0.86 5.76
CA GLU A 140 -10.56 -2.01 5.67
C GLU A 140 -11.72 -1.77 4.69
N ASP A 141 -12.27 -0.56 4.68
CA ASP A 141 -13.35 -0.20 3.75
C ASP A 141 -12.86 -0.21 2.30
N ILE A 142 -11.64 0.28 2.03
CA ILE A 142 -11.00 0.22 0.71
C ILE A 142 -10.74 -1.24 0.32
N ARG A 143 -10.15 -2.06 1.22
CA ARG A 143 -9.88 -3.48 0.98
C ARG A 143 -11.15 -4.23 0.58
N LYS A 144 -12.25 -4.02 1.32
CA LYS A 144 -13.56 -4.61 1.01
C LYS A 144 -14.06 -4.18 -0.36
N GLY A 145 -13.93 -2.91 -0.70
CA GLY A 145 -14.29 -2.39 -2.02
C GLY A 145 -13.51 -3.08 -3.14
N ILE A 146 -12.19 -3.27 -2.98
CA ILE A 146 -11.34 -3.99 -3.94
C ILE A 146 -11.81 -5.45 -4.10
N LEU A 147 -12.08 -6.16 -3.00
CA LEU A 147 -12.55 -7.54 -3.04
C LEU A 147 -13.94 -7.67 -3.66
N GLU A 148 -14.83 -6.71 -3.41
CA GLU A 148 -16.16 -6.69 -4.00
C GLU A 148 -16.08 -6.50 -5.52
N VAL A 149 -15.22 -5.63 -6.00
CA VAL A 149 -15.00 -5.43 -7.45
C VAL A 149 -14.35 -6.66 -8.07
N SER A 150 -13.29 -7.19 -7.46
CA SER A 150 -12.59 -8.38 -7.96
C SER A 150 -13.47 -9.64 -7.93
N GLY A 151 -14.41 -9.74 -6.99
CA GLY A 151 -15.37 -10.85 -6.91
C GLY A 151 -16.48 -10.83 -7.96
N LYS A 152 -16.66 -9.71 -8.67
CA LYS A 152 -17.67 -9.60 -9.75
C LYS A 152 -17.23 -10.29 -11.04
N GLU A 153 -15.93 -10.44 -11.24
CA GLU A 153 -15.37 -11.17 -12.39
C GLU A 153 -14.71 -12.46 -11.91
N PRO A 154 -14.95 -13.60 -12.57
CA PRO A 154 -14.20 -14.81 -12.24
C PRO A 154 -12.71 -14.57 -12.50
N PRO A 155 -11.80 -15.10 -11.65
CA PRO A 155 -10.37 -14.90 -11.82
C PRO A 155 -9.86 -15.48 -13.14
N TYR A 156 -8.79 -14.90 -13.66
CA TYR A 156 -8.05 -15.50 -14.78
C TYR A 156 -7.24 -16.69 -14.26
N ASP A 157 -7.22 -17.78 -15.02
CA ASP A 157 -6.39 -18.95 -14.73
C ASP A 157 -4.91 -18.68 -15.02
N ILE A 158 -4.64 -17.84 -16.04
CA ILE A 158 -3.30 -17.58 -16.56
C ILE A 158 -3.17 -16.11 -16.92
N PHE A 159 -2.02 -15.51 -16.58
CA PHE A 159 -1.62 -14.18 -16.98
C PHE A 159 -0.42 -14.26 -17.89
N ILE A 160 -0.53 -13.74 -19.13
CA ILE A 160 0.58 -13.70 -20.08
C ILE A 160 1.27 -12.34 -19.97
N CYS A 161 2.53 -12.37 -19.48
CA CYS A 161 3.40 -11.21 -19.41
C CYS A 161 4.45 -11.29 -20.52
N TYR A 162 4.54 -10.28 -21.37
CA TYR A 162 5.44 -10.24 -22.51
C TYR A 162 5.84 -8.80 -22.83
N LYS A 163 6.93 -8.65 -23.61
CA LYS A 163 7.35 -7.34 -24.14
C LYS A 163 6.67 -7.13 -25.49
N GLU A 164 5.76 -6.17 -25.59
CA GLU A 164 4.96 -5.94 -26.80
C GLU A 164 5.77 -5.29 -27.93
N THR A 165 6.51 -4.24 -27.61
CA THR A 165 7.30 -3.48 -28.58
C THR A 165 8.76 -3.38 -28.17
N ASP A 166 9.65 -3.25 -29.16
CA ASP A 166 11.06 -2.95 -28.98
C ASP A 166 11.31 -1.44 -28.78
N GLU A 167 12.58 -1.04 -28.79
CA GLU A 167 12.99 0.37 -28.61
C GLU A 167 12.58 1.28 -29.78
N ASN A 168 12.24 0.70 -30.94
CA ASN A 168 11.80 1.39 -32.14
C ASN A 168 10.26 1.45 -32.25
N GLY A 169 9.54 0.83 -31.31
CA GLY A 169 8.08 0.73 -31.34
C GLY A 169 7.56 -0.41 -32.23
N GLU A 170 8.46 -1.29 -32.73
CA GLU A 170 8.06 -2.45 -33.53
C GLU A 170 7.71 -3.65 -32.65
N ARG A 171 6.78 -4.49 -33.12
CA ARG A 171 6.34 -5.69 -32.39
C ARG A 171 7.51 -6.66 -32.20
N THR A 172 7.66 -7.15 -30.98
CA THR A 172 8.68 -8.16 -30.66
C THR A 172 8.26 -9.57 -31.07
N VAL A 173 9.22 -10.48 -31.17
CA VAL A 173 8.95 -11.91 -31.32
C VAL A 173 8.14 -12.45 -30.14
N ASP A 174 8.38 -11.94 -28.94
CA ASP A 174 7.65 -12.31 -27.72
C ASP A 174 6.15 -11.99 -27.84
N SER A 175 5.79 -10.88 -28.50
CA SER A 175 4.39 -10.52 -28.73
C SER A 175 3.66 -11.45 -29.69
N VAL A 176 4.39 -12.05 -30.64
CA VAL A 176 3.84 -13.06 -31.55
C VAL A 176 3.64 -14.38 -30.83
N LEU A 177 4.67 -14.84 -30.10
CA LEU A 177 4.60 -16.06 -29.28
C LEU A 177 3.50 -15.96 -28.20
N ALA A 178 3.34 -14.78 -27.57
CA ALA A 178 2.30 -14.55 -26.59
C ALA A 178 0.89 -14.72 -27.19
N GLN A 179 0.68 -14.31 -28.45
CA GLN A 179 -0.58 -14.53 -29.16
C GLN A 179 -0.83 -16.02 -29.39
N ASP A 180 0.16 -16.76 -29.89
CA ASP A 180 0.04 -18.21 -30.13
C ASP A 180 -0.25 -18.98 -28.83
N VAL A 181 0.39 -18.57 -27.71
CA VAL A 181 0.16 -19.15 -26.38
C VAL A 181 -1.26 -18.82 -25.88
N TYR A 182 -1.73 -17.58 -26.07
CA TYR A 182 -3.08 -17.17 -25.73
C TYR A 182 -4.12 -18.03 -26.46
N ASP A 183 -3.99 -18.17 -27.77
CA ASP A 183 -4.92 -18.94 -28.60
C ASP A 183 -4.96 -20.41 -28.18
N ALA A 184 -3.78 -21.03 -27.97
CA ALA A 184 -3.68 -22.43 -27.55
C ALA A 184 -4.26 -22.69 -26.15
N LEU A 185 -4.12 -21.74 -25.22
CA LEU A 185 -4.66 -21.86 -23.86
C LEU A 185 -6.17 -21.63 -23.83
N THR A 186 -6.65 -20.65 -24.59
CA THR A 186 -8.08 -20.32 -24.70
C THR A 186 -8.85 -21.48 -25.38
N GLU A 187 -8.28 -22.11 -26.40
CA GLU A 187 -8.84 -23.30 -27.03
C GLU A 187 -9.01 -24.48 -26.05
N LYS A 188 -8.12 -24.56 -25.06
CA LYS A 188 -8.22 -25.56 -23.98
C LYS A 188 -9.22 -25.18 -22.86
N GLY A 189 -9.89 -24.02 -22.99
CA GLY A 189 -10.88 -23.55 -22.06
C GLY A 189 -10.36 -22.80 -20.85
N TYR A 190 -9.07 -22.42 -20.82
CA TYR A 190 -8.53 -21.56 -19.79
C TYR A 190 -8.96 -20.10 -19.98
N ARG A 191 -9.20 -19.42 -18.88
CA ARG A 191 -9.44 -17.99 -18.84
C ARG A 191 -8.10 -17.27 -18.78
N VAL A 192 -7.67 -16.68 -19.89
CA VAL A 192 -6.33 -16.09 -20.03
C VAL A 192 -6.41 -14.59 -20.04
N PHE A 193 -5.65 -13.91 -19.16
CA PHE A 193 -5.39 -12.49 -19.29
C PHE A 193 -4.26 -12.27 -20.29
N PHE A 194 -4.57 -11.58 -21.36
CA PHE A 194 -3.61 -11.15 -22.37
C PHE A 194 -3.89 -9.69 -22.69
N SER A 195 -3.01 -8.79 -22.27
CA SER A 195 -3.25 -7.34 -22.23
C SER A 195 -3.84 -6.79 -23.52
N ARG A 196 -3.29 -7.20 -24.65
CA ARG A 196 -3.70 -6.74 -25.97
C ARG A 196 -5.19 -7.01 -26.29
N ILE A 197 -5.67 -8.21 -26.00
CA ILE A 197 -7.07 -8.60 -26.27
C ILE A 197 -7.97 -8.19 -25.10
N THR A 198 -7.55 -8.52 -23.87
CA THR A 198 -8.37 -8.31 -22.69
C THR A 198 -8.63 -6.82 -22.41
N LEU A 199 -7.66 -5.94 -22.70
CA LEU A 199 -7.85 -4.50 -22.53
C LEU A 199 -8.63 -3.87 -23.69
N GLU A 200 -8.45 -4.35 -24.93
CA GLU A 200 -9.28 -3.90 -26.08
C GLU A 200 -10.75 -4.22 -25.87
N ASP A 201 -11.07 -5.42 -25.36
CA ASP A 201 -12.45 -5.80 -25.03
C ASP A 201 -13.03 -4.95 -23.89
N LYS A 202 -12.20 -4.52 -22.93
CA LYS A 202 -12.61 -3.67 -21.81
C LYS A 202 -12.68 -2.18 -22.16
N LEU A 203 -11.91 -1.70 -23.14
CA LEU A 203 -11.99 -0.32 -23.64
C LEU A 203 -13.32 -0.01 -24.34
N GLY A 204 -14.06 -1.02 -24.75
CA GLY A 204 -15.43 -0.91 -25.25
C GLY A 204 -16.52 -0.90 -24.20
N THR A 205 -16.18 -1.05 -22.92
CA THR A 205 -17.10 -1.04 -21.77
C THR A 205 -16.78 0.12 -20.83
N GLU A 206 -17.65 0.43 -19.88
CA GLU A 206 -17.58 1.59 -18.93
C GLU A 206 -16.26 1.75 -18.14
N TYR A 207 -15.27 0.86 -18.34
CA TYR A 207 -13.95 0.91 -17.70
C TYR A 207 -12.88 1.69 -18.49
N GLY A 208 -13.19 2.19 -19.67
CA GLY A 208 -12.23 2.93 -20.52
C GLY A 208 -11.68 4.21 -19.89
N ASP A 209 -12.40 4.83 -18.97
CA ASP A 209 -12.02 6.09 -18.33
C ASP A 209 -11.02 5.92 -17.15
N PHE A 210 -10.80 4.69 -16.69
CA PHE A 210 -9.99 4.43 -15.49
C PHE A 210 -8.48 4.26 -15.74
N TYR A 211 -8.08 4.02 -16.99
CA TYR A 211 -6.68 3.70 -17.36
C TYR A 211 -5.98 4.74 -18.23
N MET A 212 -6.65 5.85 -18.55
CA MET A 212 -6.09 6.92 -19.40
C MET A 212 -5.85 8.24 -18.63
N GLY A 213 -5.84 8.20 -17.29
CA GLY A 213 -5.53 9.34 -16.41
C GLY A 213 -4.11 9.30 -15.86
#